data_46b427977c41ba3fd8d5a918486c2ce2
#
_entry.id   46b427977c41ba3fd8d5a918486c2ce2
#
_cell.length_a   1.000
_cell.length_b   1.000
_cell.length_c   1.000
_cell.angle_alpha   90.00
_cell.angle_beta   90.00
_cell.angle_gamma   90.00
#
_symmetry.space_group_name_H-M   'P 1'
#
loop_
_entity.id
_entity.type
_entity.pdbx_description
1 polymer ?
#
loop_
_entity_poly.entity_id
_entity_poly.type
_entity_poly.pdbx_seq_one_letter_code
_entity_poly.pdbx_strand_id
1 'polypeptide(L)'
;MGRPAPPLTLRTLDGHSIATEDLRGKVVVLTFWATWCEPCRQELPLLSAYAARHADRGLRVLGFSLDEPGELAAVREVAAGLSFPVGLLGSPYAGGYGRVWRIPVNFTIDRNGMLADNGWDTRDAAWTAERLERVVTPLLR
;
A
#
# COMPACT_ATOMS: atom_id res chain seq x y z
N MET A 1 -13.84 13.06 -10.21
CA MET A 1 -12.72 12.84 -11.04
C MET A 1 -11.44 12.78 -10.29
N GLY A 2 -10.60 11.94 -10.70
CA GLY A 2 -9.32 11.75 -10.08
C GLY A 2 -8.42 12.97 -10.21
N ARG A 3 -7.54 13.12 -9.25
CA ARG A 3 -6.46 14.10 -9.30
C ARG A 3 -5.14 13.32 -9.28
N PRO A 4 -4.04 13.96 -9.68
CA PRO A 4 -2.75 13.27 -9.66
C PRO A 4 -2.44 12.75 -8.26
N ALA A 5 -1.96 11.49 -8.20
CA ALA A 5 -1.54 10.91 -6.94
C ALA A 5 -0.28 11.62 -6.46
N PRO A 6 -0.21 12.04 -5.19
CA PRO A 6 1.03 12.61 -4.66
C PRO A 6 2.18 11.61 -4.79
N PRO A 7 3.38 12.06 -5.15
CA PRO A 7 4.52 11.16 -5.24
C PRO A 7 4.93 10.66 -3.86
N LEU A 8 5.35 9.40 -3.80
CA LEU A 8 5.84 8.81 -2.57
C LEU A 8 6.85 7.73 -2.93
N THR A 9 7.92 7.62 -2.16
CA THR A 9 8.96 6.64 -2.40
C THR A 9 9.02 5.65 -1.25
N LEU A 10 8.99 4.36 -1.58
CA LEU A 10 9.19 3.29 -0.61
C LEU A 10 10.67 2.93 -0.59
N ARG A 11 11.27 3.00 0.59
CA ARG A 11 12.60 2.43 0.78
C ARG A 11 12.40 1.04 1.38
N THR A 12 12.68 0.02 0.58
CA THR A 12 12.44 -1.36 0.98
C THR A 12 13.39 -1.80 2.10
N LEU A 13 13.04 -2.90 2.77
CA LEU A 13 13.86 -3.43 3.87
C LEU A 13 15.25 -3.85 3.42
N ASP A 14 15.41 -4.20 2.13
CA ASP A 14 16.70 -4.59 1.58
C ASP A 14 17.46 -3.42 0.91
N GLY A 15 16.99 -2.19 1.11
CA GLY A 15 17.74 -1.01 0.69
C GLY A 15 17.45 -0.48 -0.69
N HIS A 16 16.47 -1.04 -1.39
CA HIS A 16 16.05 -0.51 -2.68
C HIS A 16 15.06 0.63 -2.50
N SER A 17 14.92 1.47 -3.52
CA SER A 17 13.92 2.55 -3.53
C SER A 17 12.96 2.35 -4.69
N ILE A 18 11.66 2.48 -4.41
CA ILE A 18 10.62 2.38 -5.41
C ILE A 18 9.80 3.66 -5.34
N ALA A 19 9.87 4.48 -6.38
CA ALA A 19 9.10 5.72 -6.46
C ALA A 19 7.80 5.47 -7.21
N THR A 20 6.70 6.00 -6.69
CA THR A 20 5.40 5.81 -7.34
C THR A 20 5.37 6.38 -8.76
N GLU A 21 6.11 7.48 -9.01
CA GLU A 21 6.19 8.06 -10.36
C GLU A 21 6.77 7.10 -11.38
N ASP A 22 7.60 6.16 -10.95
CA ASP A 22 8.25 5.19 -11.85
C ASP A 22 7.33 4.03 -12.18
N LEU A 23 6.13 4.00 -11.61
CA LEU A 23 5.17 2.92 -11.81
C LEU A 23 4.00 3.32 -12.71
N ARG A 24 4.14 4.38 -13.49
CA ARG A 24 3.13 4.75 -14.47
C ARG A 24 2.87 3.61 -15.43
N GLY A 25 1.61 3.40 -15.77
CA GLY A 25 1.20 2.25 -16.56
C GLY A 25 0.82 1.06 -15.71
N LYS A 26 1.16 1.08 -14.43
CA LYS A 26 0.77 0.06 -13.47
C LYS A 26 -0.37 0.59 -12.61
N VAL A 27 -1.15 -0.33 -12.05
CA VAL A 27 -2.09 0.01 -10.98
C VAL A 27 -1.33 -0.17 -9.67
N VAL A 28 -1.33 0.85 -8.81
CA VAL A 28 -0.53 0.85 -7.59
C VAL A 28 -1.45 0.97 -6.38
N VAL A 29 -1.25 0.09 -5.41
CA VAL A 29 -1.93 0.17 -4.11
C VAL A 29 -0.88 0.50 -3.07
N LEU A 30 -1.12 1.57 -2.31
CA LEU A 30 -0.29 1.93 -1.16
C LEU A 30 -1.04 1.48 0.08
N THR A 31 -0.39 0.64 0.90
CA THR A 31 -1.00 0.18 2.14
C THR A 31 -0.13 0.62 3.33
N PHE A 32 -0.76 1.29 4.28
CA PHE A 32 -0.09 1.75 5.50
C PHE A 32 -0.52 0.86 6.64
N TRP A 33 0.45 0.32 7.37
CA TRP A 33 0.21 -0.72 8.37
C TRP A 33 1.25 -0.66 9.48
N ALA A 34 1.09 -1.51 10.49
CA ALA A 34 2.08 -1.69 11.54
C ALA A 34 1.95 -3.08 12.14
N THR A 35 3.02 -3.58 12.74
CA THR A 35 3.00 -4.92 13.35
C THR A 35 2.05 -5.00 14.54
N TRP A 36 1.82 -3.87 15.21
CA TRP A 36 0.94 -3.78 16.37
C TRP A 36 -0.53 -3.49 16.01
N CYS A 37 -0.83 -3.38 14.72
CA CYS A 37 -2.18 -3.07 14.24
C CYS A 37 -2.89 -4.36 13.85
N GLU A 38 -3.80 -4.84 14.70
CA GLU A 38 -4.50 -6.09 14.46
C GLU A 38 -5.30 -6.10 13.15
N PRO A 39 -6.13 -5.07 12.87
CA PRO A 39 -6.87 -5.05 11.60
C PRO A 39 -5.94 -5.05 10.37
N CYS A 40 -4.77 -4.41 10.48
CA CYS A 40 -3.79 -4.44 9.41
C CYS A 40 -3.30 -5.88 9.17
N ARG A 41 -3.02 -6.59 10.26
CA ARG A 41 -2.52 -7.96 10.19
C ARG A 41 -3.53 -8.91 9.57
N GLN A 42 -4.81 -8.62 9.70
CA GLN A 42 -5.87 -9.42 9.07
C GLN A 42 -5.99 -9.12 7.58
N GLU A 43 -5.75 -7.88 7.19
CA GLU A 43 -5.85 -7.43 5.81
C GLU A 43 -4.66 -7.89 4.95
N LEU A 44 -3.47 -7.90 5.52
CA LEU A 44 -2.24 -8.13 4.75
C LEU A 44 -2.21 -9.46 4.00
N PRO A 45 -2.61 -10.61 4.58
CA PRO A 45 -2.60 -11.86 3.82
C PRO A 45 -3.55 -11.84 2.63
N LEU A 46 -4.71 -11.22 2.80
CA LEU A 46 -5.69 -11.08 1.73
C LEU A 46 -5.11 -10.23 0.59
N LEU A 47 -4.52 -9.10 0.92
CA LEU A 47 -3.90 -8.21 -0.05
C LEU A 47 -2.72 -8.88 -0.73
N SER A 48 -1.92 -9.63 0.01
CA SER A 48 -0.77 -10.36 -0.52
C SER A 48 -1.19 -11.39 -1.56
N ALA A 49 -2.25 -12.17 -1.29
CA ALA A 49 -2.76 -13.14 -2.23
C ALA A 49 -3.31 -12.47 -3.49
N TYR A 50 -4.03 -11.39 -3.31
CA TYR A 50 -4.59 -10.62 -4.42
C TYR A 50 -3.46 -10.03 -5.30
N ALA A 51 -2.44 -9.47 -4.67
CA ALA A 51 -1.30 -8.89 -5.37
C ALA A 51 -0.57 -9.94 -6.22
N ALA A 52 -0.37 -11.13 -5.66
CA ALA A 52 0.29 -12.22 -6.37
C ALA A 52 -0.53 -12.67 -7.59
N ARG A 53 -1.86 -12.76 -7.44
CA ARG A 53 -2.73 -13.18 -8.55
C ARG A 53 -2.76 -12.19 -9.70
N HIS A 54 -2.55 -10.92 -9.43
CA HIS A 54 -2.71 -9.86 -10.43
C HIS A 54 -1.40 -9.16 -10.82
N ALA A 55 -0.27 -9.69 -10.38
CA ALA A 55 1.03 -9.13 -10.74
C ALA A 55 1.22 -9.09 -12.26
N ASP A 56 0.78 -10.13 -12.96
CA ASP A 56 0.88 -10.22 -14.42
C ASP A 56 0.06 -9.14 -15.13
N ARG A 57 -0.98 -8.65 -14.47
CA ARG A 57 -1.83 -7.61 -15.04
C ARG A 57 -1.32 -6.22 -14.73
N GLY A 58 -0.17 -6.13 -14.06
CA GLY A 58 0.45 -4.85 -13.76
C GLY A 58 0.07 -4.25 -12.42
N LEU A 59 -0.43 -5.07 -11.49
CA LEU A 59 -0.67 -4.59 -10.13
C LEU A 59 0.64 -4.55 -9.35
N ARG A 60 0.87 -3.44 -8.65
CA ARG A 60 2.00 -3.27 -7.75
C ARG A 60 1.48 -2.78 -6.41
N VAL A 61 1.88 -3.43 -5.33
CA VAL A 61 1.48 -3.04 -3.97
C VAL A 61 2.74 -2.62 -3.23
N LEU A 62 2.68 -1.48 -2.56
CA LEU A 62 3.79 -0.96 -1.75
C LEU A 62 3.31 -0.85 -0.31
N GLY A 63 4.01 -1.51 0.61
CA GLY A 63 3.64 -1.51 2.03
C GLY A 63 4.53 -0.58 2.84
N PHE A 64 3.92 0.39 3.50
CA PHE A 64 4.62 1.36 4.35
C PHE A 64 4.29 1.07 5.81
N SER A 65 5.29 0.63 6.58
CA SER A 65 5.10 0.35 8.01
C SER A 65 5.31 1.61 8.83
N LEU A 66 4.42 1.83 9.79
CA LEU A 66 4.56 2.89 10.76
C LEU A 66 5.39 2.46 11.98
N ASP A 67 5.89 1.24 11.99
CA ASP A 67 6.76 0.77 13.07
C ASP A 67 8.03 1.60 13.17
N GLU A 68 8.58 1.65 14.36
CA GLU A 68 9.84 2.34 14.61
C GLU A 68 11.03 1.44 14.27
N PRO A 69 12.23 2.01 14.05
CA PRO A 69 13.41 1.19 13.72
C PRO A 69 13.70 0.09 14.72
N GLY A 70 13.35 0.28 15.98
CA GLY A 70 13.54 -0.75 17.00
C GLY A 70 12.68 -1.99 16.81
N GLU A 71 11.67 -1.90 15.95
CA GLU A 71 10.74 -3.00 15.68
C GLU A 71 11.03 -3.66 14.33
N LEU A 72 12.15 -3.35 13.73
CA LEU A 72 12.48 -3.82 12.39
C LEU A 72 12.45 -5.36 12.28
N ALA A 73 12.87 -6.08 13.32
CA ALA A 73 12.82 -7.53 13.30
C ALA A 73 11.39 -8.05 13.16
N ALA A 74 10.45 -7.44 13.90
CA ALA A 74 9.02 -7.80 13.80
C ALA A 74 8.46 -7.48 12.41
N VAL A 75 8.87 -6.35 11.84
CA VAL A 75 8.46 -5.96 10.48
C VAL A 75 8.96 -6.98 9.47
N ARG A 76 10.22 -7.41 9.57
CA ARG A 76 10.79 -8.41 8.67
C ARG A 76 10.06 -9.74 8.76
N GLU A 77 9.64 -10.12 9.96
CA GLU A 77 8.91 -11.37 10.15
C GLU A 77 7.57 -11.35 9.42
N VAL A 78 6.82 -10.25 9.54
CA VAL A 78 5.55 -10.10 8.82
C VAL A 78 5.81 -10.02 7.31
N ALA A 79 6.79 -9.24 6.90
CA ALA A 79 7.11 -9.03 5.48
C ALA A 79 7.49 -10.33 4.76
N ALA A 80 8.10 -11.27 5.48
CA ALA A 80 8.52 -12.54 4.87
C ALA A 80 7.36 -13.33 4.30
N GLY A 81 6.15 -13.12 4.80
CA GLY A 81 4.95 -13.79 4.31
C GLY A 81 4.19 -13.01 3.24
N LEU A 82 4.69 -11.86 2.82
CA LEU A 82 3.98 -11.00 1.88
C LEU A 82 4.59 -11.08 0.48
N SER A 83 3.74 -10.97 -0.54
CA SER A 83 4.15 -11.05 -1.94
C SER A 83 4.59 -9.69 -2.51
N PHE A 84 4.54 -8.63 -1.71
CA PHE A 84 4.89 -7.28 -2.18
C PHE A 84 5.94 -6.64 -1.28
N PRO A 85 6.67 -5.65 -1.81
CA PRO A 85 7.73 -5.00 -1.03
C PRO A 85 7.19 -4.14 0.09
N VAL A 86 7.91 -4.11 1.20
CA VAL A 86 7.58 -3.28 2.35
C VAL A 86 8.82 -2.54 2.84
N GLY A 87 8.58 -1.48 3.59
CA GLY A 87 9.64 -0.73 4.26
C GLY A 87 9.04 0.14 5.34
N LEU A 88 9.89 0.74 6.16
CA LEU A 88 9.43 1.68 7.18
C LEU A 88 9.09 3.01 6.51
N LEU A 89 7.99 3.63 6.94
CA LEU A 89 7.66 4.98 6.47
C LEU A 89 8.71 5.98 6.98
N GLY A 90 9.21 5.79 8.17
CA GLY A 90 10.29 6.60 8.72
C GLY A 90 9.86 7.95 9.29
N SER A 91 8.58 8.25 9.24
CA SER A 91 8.01 9.52 9.66
C SER A 91 6.50 9.31 9.81
N PRO A 92 5.81 10.12 10.63
CA PRO A 92 4.35 10.06 10.65
C PRO A 92 3.71 10.67 9.41
N TYR A 93 4.51 11.29 8.53
CA TYR A 93 4.00 11.96 7.33
C TYR A 93 4.35 11.17 6.07
N ALA A 94 3.37 11.05 5.18
CA ALA A 94 3.52 10.33 3.92
C ALA A 94 3.40 11.32 2.75
N GLY A 95 4.33 12.27 2.67
CA GLY A 95 4.35 13.26 1.61
C GLY A 95 3.01 13.95 1.43
N GLY A 96 2.54 14.07 0.22
CA GLY A 96 1.27 14.73 -0.09
C GLY A 96 0.03 14.01 0.43
N TYR A 97 0.16 12.77 0.93
CA TYR A 97 -0.94 12.07 1.58
C TYR A 97 -1.18 12.56 3.01
N GLY A 98 -0.24 13.32 3.54
CA GLY A 98 -0.38 13.95 4.85
C GLY A 98 0.06 13.06 6.00
N ARG A 99 -0.36 13.43 7.19
CA ARG A 99 -0.05 12.67 8.39
C ARG A 99 -0.89 11.40 8.45
N VAL A 100 -0.23 10.27 8.65
CA VAL A 100 -0.92 8.98 8.79
C VAL A 100 -1.29 8.81 10.26
N TRP A 101 -2.52 9.17 10.59
CA TRP A 101 -3.00 9.19 11.97
C TRP A 101 -3.92 8.01 12.30
N ARG A 102 -4.32 7.24 11.30
CA ARG A 102 -5.08 6.00 11.51
C ARG A 102 -4.64 4.95 10.49
N ILE A 103 -4.65 3.70 10.91
CA ILE A 103 -4.34 2.55 10.06
C ILE A 103 -5.31 1.41 10.40
N PRO A 104 -5.62 0.51 9.46
CA PRO A 104 -5.10 0.52 8.09
C PRO A 104 -5.68 1.66 7.26
N VAL A 105 -4.88 2.18 6.37
CA VAL A 105 -5.36 3.11 5.34
C VAL A 105 -4.70 2.77 4.02
N ASN A 106 -5.46 2.84 2.95
CA ASN A 106 -5.03 2.39 1.63
C ASN A 106 -5.37 3.42 0.56
N PHE A 107 -4.52 3.51 -0.45
CA PHE A 107 -4.72 4.40 -1.59
C PHE A 107 -4.50 3.61 -2.85
N THR A 108 -5.28 3.88 -3.91
CA THR A 108 -5.13 3.20 -5.18
C THR A 108 -4.88 4.22 -6.29
N ILE A 109 -3.85 3.97 -7.08
CA ILE A 109 -3.42 4.84 -8.18
C ILE A 109 -3.66 4.09 -9.48
N ASP A 110 -4.32 4.73 -10.43
CA ASP A 110 -4.61 4.09 -11.71
C ASP A 110 -3.40 4.15 -12.65
N ARG A 111 -3.54 3.56 -13.85
CA ARG A 111 -2.43 3.47 -14.81
C ARG A 111 -1.96 4.82 -15.33
N ASN A 112 -2.78 5.85 -15.18
CA ASN A 112 -2.44 7.20 -15.62
C ASN A 112 -1.80 8.02 -14.49
N GLY A 113 -1.57 7.41 -13.34
CA GLY A 113 -0.99 8.11 -12.19
C GLY A 113 -1.99 8.94 -11.40
N MET A 114 -3.28 8.72 -11.64
CA MET A 114 -4.33 9.45 -10.93
C MET A 114 -4.80 8.67 -9.72
N LEU A 115 -5.17 9.39 -8.66
CA LEU A 115 -5.66 8.78 -7.43
C LEU A 115 -7.09 8.29 -7.65
N ALA A 116 -7.25 6.98 -7.77
CA ALA A 116 -8.55 6.36 -8.04
C ALA A 116 -9.33 6.07 -6.75
N ASP A 117 -8.63 5.82 -5.64
CA ASP A 117 -9.26 5.59 -4.36
C ASP A 117 -8.43 6.27 -3.28
N ASN A 118 -9.08 7.16 -2.54
CA ASN A 118 -8.44 7.93 -1.46
C ASN A 118 -8.89 7.37 -0.13
N GLY A 119 -7.95 6.77 0.60
CA GLY A 119 -8.24 6.12 1.87
C GLY A 119 -8.76 7.05 2.96
N TRP A 120 -8.53 8.35 2.84
CA TRP A 120 -9.05 9.31 3.83
C TRP A 120 -10.53 9.59 3.65
N ASP A 121 -11.09 9.25 2.48
CA ASP A 121 -12.50 9.54 2.15
C ASP A 121 -13.45 8.49 2.68
N THR A 122 -12.96 7.41 3.28
CA THR A 122 -13.80 6.34 3.80
C THR A 122 -13.44 6.05 5.26
N ARG A 123 -14.45 5.68 6.05
CA ARG A 123 -14.23 5.30 7.44
C ARG A 123 -13.54 3.96 7.57
N ASP A 124 -13.90 3.04 6.69
CA ASP A 124 -13.35 1.70 6.69
C ASP A 124 -12.48 1.55 5.46
N ALA A 125 -11.21 1.86 5.63
CA ALA A 125 -10.24 1.82 4.55
C ALA A 125 -9.56 0.45 4.42
N ALA A 126 -9.97 -0.53 5.21
CA ALA A 126 -9.40 -1.87 5.15
C ALA A 126 -9.88 -2.59 3.89
N TRP A 127 -9.00 -3.40 3.33
CA TRP A 127 -9.35 -4.21 2.18
C TRP A 127 -10.15 -5.45 2.59
N THR A 128 -11.20 -5.71 1.82
CA THR A 128 -11.90 -7.00 1.83
C THR A 128 -11.86 -7.53 0.39
N ALA A 129 -12.17 -8.81 0.22
CA ALA A 129 -12.22 -9.39 -1.13
C ALA A 129 -13.20 -8.61 -2.02
N GLU A 130 -14.36 -8.26 -1.48
CA GLU A 130 -15.36 -7.49 -2.22
C GLU A 130 -14.86 -6.12 -2.60
N ARG A 131 -14.20 -5.42 -1.69
CA ARG A 131 -13.70 -4.08 -1.94
C ARG A 131 -12.58 -4.10 -2.99
N LEU A 132 -11.70 -5.09 -2.95
CA LEU A 132 -10.66 -5.25 -3.97
C LEU A 132 -11.28 -5.45 -5.35
N GLU A 133 -12.32 -6.29 -5.44
CA GLU A 133 -12.99 -6.52 -6.71
C GLU A 133 -13.70 -5.28 -7.23
N ARG A 134 -14.25 -4.48 -6.35
CA ARG A 134 -14.98 -3.27 -6.75
C ARG A 134 -14.04 -2.11 -7.12
N VAL A 135 -12.95 -1.94 -6.38
CA VAL A 135 -12.08 -0.76 -6.51
C VAL A 135 -10.91 -1.03 -7.45
N VAL A 136 -10.21 -2.13 -7.26
CA VAL A 136 -8.93 -2.38 -7.93
C VAL A 136 -9.09 -3.16 -9.22
N THR A 137 -9.88 -4.23 -9.19
CA THR A 137 -10.02 -5.11 -10.35
C THR A 137 -10.42 -4.36 -11.63
N PRO A 138 -11.37 -3.41 -11.60
CA PRO A 138 -11.73 -2.70 -12.83
C PRO A 138 -10.57 -1.91 -13.43
N LEU A 139 -9.63 -1.47 -12.62
CA LEU A 139 -8.48 -0.68 -13.09
C LEU A 139 -7.44 -1.54 -13.80
N LEU A 140 -7.49 -2.85 -13.58
CA LEU A 140 -6.52 -3.79 -14.16
C LEU A 140 -6.87 -4.23 -15.58
N ARG A 141 -8.05 -3.90 -16.03
CA ARG A 141 -8.52 -4.28 -17.38
C ARG A 141 -7.84 -3.48 -18.49
#